data_ee46438e7157fe27dc32a547dfa85ecd
#
_entry.id   ee46438e7157fe27dc32a547dfa85ecd
#
_cell.length_a   1.000
_cell.length_b   1.000
_cell.length_c   1.000
_cell.angle_alpha   90.00
_cell.angle_beta   90.00
_cell.angle_gamma   90.00
#
_symmetry.space_group_name_H-M   'P 1'
#
loop_
_entity.id
_entity.type
_entity.pdbx_description
1 polymer ?
#
loop_
_entity_poly.entity_id
_entity_poly.type
_entity_poly.pdbx_seq_one_letter_code
_entity_poly.pdbx_strand_id
1 'polypeptide(L)'
;MQASLDPRKLVFIDETWASTNMTPRYGRCEKGKRLIARAPFGHWKTTTFLAALRCDGITAPCVFDGPINGEKFRAYIEQILVPTLRPGDIVIMDNLSSHKGAAVREAIEAAGATRWLLPSYSPDLDPIERVFAKLKNRLRKMAKRTVDALWDAIAIVLEDFSPAECLNYFRNAGYASA
;
A
#
# COMPACT_ATOMS: atom_id res chain seq x y z
N MET A 1 8.33 15.71 -17.02
CA MET A 1 6.96 15.15 -17.19
C MET A 1 6.22 15.01 -15.86
N GLN A 2 6.80 14.45 -14.80
CA GLN A 2 6.12 14.29 -13.49
C GLN A 2 5.70 15.64 -12.85
N ALA A 3 6.55 16.65 -12.86
CA ALA A 3 6.30 17.97 -12.27
C ALA A 3 5.14 18.78 -12.91
N SER A 4 4.60 18.32 -14.05
CA SER A 4 3.45 18.96 -14.72
C SER A 4 2.11 18.32 -14.34
N LEU A 5 2.10 17.23 -13.55
CA LEU A 5 0.88 16.56 -13.12
C LEU A 5 0.33 17.23 -11.85
N ASP A 6 -0.99 17.39 -11.76
CA ASP A 6 -1.64 17.84 -10.52
C ASP A 6 -1.64 16.69 -9.50
N PRO A 7 -0.88 16.79 -8.40
CA PRO A 7 -0.79 15.69 -7.42
C PRO A 7 -2.13 15.35 -6.78
N ARG A 8 -3.11 16.26 -6.78
CA ARG A 8 -4.45 16.03 -6.22
C ARG A 8 -5.28 15.05 -7.06
N LYS A 9 -4.89 14.85 -8.32
CA LYS A 9 -5.53 13.90 -9.25
C LYS A 9 -4.85 12.55 -9.32
N LEU A 10 -3.69 12.39 -8.69
CA LEU A 10 -2.95 11.13 -8.73
C LEU A 10 -3.41 10.20 -7.61
N VAL A 11 -3.65 8.95 -7.97
CA VAL A 11 -4.09 7.88 -7.08
C VAL A 11 -3.19 6.67 -7.32
N PHE A 12 -2.24 6.45 -6.43
CA PHE A 12 -1.33 5.31 -6.52
C PHE A 12 -1.93 4.13 -5.80
N ILE A 13 -2.08 3.00 -6.47
CA ILE A 13 -2.57 1.76 -5.87
C ILE A 13 -1.53 0.67 -5.99
N ASP A 14 -1.39 -0.10 -4.93
CA ASP A 14 -0.53 -1.27 -4.90
C ASP A 14 -0.96 -2.23 -3.78
N GLU A 15 -0.41 -3.44 -3.78
CA GLU A 15 -0.61 -4.43 -2.75
C GLU A 15 0.68 -4.76 -2.00
N THR A 16 0.50 -5.12 -0.73
CA THR A 16 1.60 -5.63 0.09
C THR A 16 1.13 -6.75 0.99
N TRP A 17 2.05 -7.62 1.39
CA TRP A 17 1.75 -8.69 2.33
C TRP A 17 2.14 -8.32 3.76
N ALA A 18 1.37 -8.84 4.70
CA ALA A 18 1.67 -8.89 6.13
C ALA A 18 1.45 -10.32 6.66
N SER A 19 2.12 -10.71 7.73
CA SER A 19 2.00 -12.07 8.26
C SER A 19 2.03 -12.11 9.79
N THR A 20 1.42 -13.14 10.35
CA THR A 20 1.30 -13.32 11.81
C THR A 20 2.63 -13.66 12.50
N ASN A 21 3.70 -13.93 11.76
CA ASN A 21 5.04 -14.14 12.30
C ASN A 21 5.94 -12.90 12.26
N MET A 22 5.42 -11.73 11.86
CA MET A 22 6.20 -10.50 11.82
C MET A 22 6.78 -10.16 13.20
N THR A 23 8.09 -9.85 13.23
CA THR A 23 8.82 -9.39 14.41
C THR A 23 9.76 -8.25 14.05
N PRO A 24 10.19 -7.42 15.04
CA PRO A 24 11.26 -6.46 14.80
C PRO A 24 12.50 -7.12 14.23
N ARG A 25 13.06 -6.54 13.17
CA ARG A 25 14.29 -7.07 12.53
C ARG A 25 15.56 -6.60 13.24
N TYR A 26 15.46 -5.51 13.98
CA TYR A 26 16.57 -4.86 14.67
C TYR A 26 16.13 -4.47 16.08
N GLY A 27 17.09 -4.47 17.00
CA GLY A 27 16.92 -4.00 18.36
C GLY A 27 18.20 -3.32 18.85
N ARG A 28 18.17 -2.80 20.06
CA ARG A 28 19.34 -2.19 20.73
C ARG A 28 19.62 -2.91 22.02
N CYS A 29 20.90 -3.10 22.34
CA CYS A 29 21.37 -3.59 23.62
C CYS A 29 22.61 -2.78 24.04
N GLU A 30 23.09 -2.99 25.26
CA GLU A 30 24.32 -2.38 25.76
C GLU A 30 25.52 -2.77 24.88
N LYS A 31 26.45 -1.84 24.74
CA LYS A 31 27.69 -2.08 24.01
C LYS A 31 28.43 -3.30 24.59
N GLY A 32 28.82 -4.23 23.72
CA GLY A 32 29.51 -5.47 24.11
C GLY A 32 28.58 -6.62 24.52
N LYS A 33 27.27 -6.41 24.60
CA LYS A 33 26.29 -7.49 24.84
C LYS A 33 25.63 -7.97 23.55
N ARG A 34 25.27 -9.25 23.50
CA ARG A 34 24.49 -9.82 22.39
C ARG A 34 23.01 -9.53 22.58
N LEU A 35 22.39 -8.96 21.56
CA LEU A 35 20.93 -8.86 21.52
C LEU A 35 20.32 -10.25 21.29
N ILE A 36 19.49 -10.68 22.23
CA ILE A 36 18.70 -11.92 22.12
C ILE A 36 17.25 -11.53 21.89
N ALA A 37 16.65 -12.00 20.79
CA ALA A 37 15.23 -11.81 20.49
C ALA A 37 14.61 -13.16 20.12
N ARG A 38 13.32 -13.33 20.42
CA ARG A 38 12.56 -14.51 20.04
C ARG A 38 11.74 -14.20 18.78
N ALA A 39 11.86 -15.03 17.76
CA ALA A 39 10.99 -14.99 16.59
C ALA A 39 10.00 -16.15 16.65
N PRO A 40 8.73 -15.98 16.23
CA PRO A 40 7.78 -17.08 16.12
C PRO A 40 8.30 -18.11 15.13
N PHE A 41 8.21 -19.37 15.51
CA PHE A 41 8.50 -20.52 14.67
C PHE A 41 7.23 -21.32 14.42
N GLY A 42 7.12 -21.96 13.27
CA GLY A 42 5.95 -22.78 12.90
C GLY A 42 5.13 -22.17 11.76
N HIS A 43 3.89 -22.62 11.63
CA HIS A 43 3.00 -22.14 10.58
C HIS A 43 2.49 -20.72 10.85
N TRP A 44 2.60 -19.86 9.85
CA TRP A 44 2.07 -18.49 9.90
C TRP A 44 1.05 -18.28 8.79
N LYS A 45 0.16 -17.34 9.00
CA LYS A 45 -0.80 -16.91 7.99
C LYS A 45 -0.36 -15.59 7.39
N THR A 46 -0.62 -15.45 6.09
CA THR A 46 -0.31 -14.25 5.33
C THR A 46 -1.60 -13.56 4.92
N THR A 47 -1.63 -12.25 5.06
CA THR A 47 -2.69 -11.36 4.62
C THR A 47 -2.14 -10.48 3.50
N THR A 48 -2.93 -10.26 2.44
CA THR A 48 -2.66 -9.22 1.46
C THR A 48 -3.43 -7.96 1.85
N PHE A 49 -2.72 -6.83 1.89
CA PHE A 49 -3.28 -5.50 2.12
C PHE A 49 -3.16 -4.69 0.84
N LEU A 50 -4.29 -4.16 0.35
CA LEU A 50 -4.37 -3.21 -0.75
C LEU A 50 -4.78 -1.85 -0.21
N ALA A 51 -4.29 -0.81 -0.82
CA ALA A 51 -4.72 0.55 -0.55
C ALA A 51 -4.44 1.45 -1.75
N ALA A 52 -5.04 2.63 -1.73
CA ALA A 52 -4.70 3.71 -2.63
C ALA A 52 -4.12 4.88 -1.83
N LEU A 53 -3.05 5.50 -2.34
CA LEU A 53 -2.44 6.69 -1.78
C LEU A 53 -2.81 7.90 -2.64
N ARG A 54 -3.38 8.92 -2.00
CA ARG A 54 -3.54 10.28 -2.51
C ARG A 54 -2.56 11.23 -1.81
N CYS A 55 -2.37 12.41 -2.35
CA CYS A 55 -1.49 13.40 -1.71
C CYS A 55 -2.01 13.91 -0.35
N ASP A 56 -3.27 13.70 -0.04
CA ASP A 56 -3.94 14.12 1.18
C ASP A 56 -4.31 12.96 2.13
N GLY A 57 -4.05 11.71 1.75
CA GLY A 57 -4.36 10.57 2.61
C GLY A 57 -4.34 9.22 1.91
N ILE A 58 -4.59 8.18 2.70
CA ILE A 58 -4.78 6.81 2.23
C ILE A 58 -6.28 6.58 2.04
N THR A 59 -6.67 6.00 0.92
CA THR A 59 -8.07 5.69 0.59
C THR A 59 -8.20 4.24 0.12
N ALA A 60 -9.42 3.73 0.07
CA ALA A 60 -9.75 2.39 -0.40
C ALA A 60 -8.93 1.25 0.27
N PRO A 61 -8.68 1.27 1.61
CA PRO A 61 -7.94 0.19 2.26
C PRO A 61 -8.77 -1.10 2.26
N CYS A 62 -8.13 -2.22 1.96
CA CYS A 62 -8.76 -3.54 1.97
C CYS A 62 -7.75 -4.62 2.37
N VAL A 63 -8.22 -5.63 3.11
CA VAL A 63 -7.43 -6.79 3.49
C VAL A 63 -8.06 -8.07 2.94
N PHE A 64 -7.20 -8.99 2.49
CA PHE A 64 -7.60 -10.31 2.03
C PHE A 64 -6.85 -11.39 2.81
N ASP A 65 -7.56 -12.43 3.25
CA ASP A 65 -6.90 -13.61 3.80
C ASP A 65 -6.17 -14.36 2.68
N GLY A 66 -4.86 -14.51 2.83
CA GLY A 66 -3.98 -15.14 1.86
C GLY A 66 -3.63 -14.25 0.65
N PRO A 67 -3.17 -14.87 -0.46
CA PRO A 67 -2.74 -14.16 -1.66
C PRO A 67 -3.93 -13.59 -2.45
N ILE A 68 -3.65 -12.52 -3.18
CA ILE A 68 -4.58 -11.96 -4.15
C ILE A 68 -4.38 -12.60 -5.52
N ASN A 69 -5.46 -12.69 -6.29
CA ASN A 69 -5.47 -13.08 -7.70
C ASN A 69 -6.18 -12.01 -8.54
N GLY A 70 -6.18 -12.17 -9.86
CA GLY A 70 -6.80 -11.20 -10.76
C GLY A 70 -8.29 -10.97 -10.54
N GLU A 71 -9.04 -11.98 -10.09
CA GLU A 71 -10.47 -11.86 -9.78
C GLU A 71 -10.70 -11.03 -8.51
N LYS A 72 -9.96 -11.31 -7.44
CA LYS A 72 -10.02 -10.52 -6.20
C LYS A 72 -9.55 -9.08 -6.44
N PHE A 73 -8.51 -8.90 -7.25
CA PHE A 73 -8.02 -7.57 -7.61
C PHE A 73 -9.09 -6.78 -8.38
N ARG A 74 -9.74 -7.41 -9.36
CA ARG A 74 -10.86 -6.81 -10.09
C ARG A 74 -12.00 -6.42 -9.15
N ALA A 75 -12.41 -7.32 -8.24
CA ALA A 75 -13.45 -7.04 -7.26
C ALA A 75 -13.08 -5.85 -6.35
N TYR A 76 -11.80 -5.76 -5.94
CA TYR A 76 -11.28 -4.60 -5.19
C TYR A 76 -11.44 -3.31 -5.99
N ILE A 77 -11.04 -3.31 -7.27
CA ILE A 77 -11.18 -2.13 -8.13
C ILE A 77 -12.64 -1.70 -8.23
N GLU A 78 -13.54 -2.63 -8.58
CA GLU A 78 -14.95 -2.33 -8.83
C GLU A 78 -15.71 -1.90 -7.56
N GLN A 79 -15.45 -2.56 -6.43
CA GLN A 79 -16.27 -2.40 -5.22
C GLN A 79 -15.68 -1.44 -4.19
N ILE A 80 -14.36 -1.28 -4.16
CA ILE A 80 -13.67 -0.53 -3.11
C ILE A 80 -12.99 0.74 -3.67
N LEU A 81 -12.23 0.61 -4.76
CA LEU A 81 -11.50 1.76 -5.32
C LEU A 81 -12.42 2.70 -6.10
N VAL A 82 -13.17 2.18 -7.07
CA VAL A 82 -14.02 2.99 -7.98
C VAL A 82 -14.95 3.95 -7.23
N PRO A 83 -15.62 3.56 -6.13
CA PRO A 83 -16.45 4.49 -5.35
C PRO A 83 -15.69 5.68 -4.75
N THR A 84 -14.36 5.63 -4.66
CA THR A 84 -13.51 6.71 -4.12
C THR A 84 -12.93 7.62 -5.21
N LEU A 85 -13.08 7.23 -6.48
CA LEU A 85 -12.53 7.97 -7.61
C LEU A 85 -13.37 9.19 -7.95
N ARG A 86 -12.70 10.21 -8.48
CA ARG A 86 -13.29 11.46 -8.96
C ARG A 86 -13.02 11.60 -10.46
N PRO A 87 -13.92 12.22 -11.23
CA PRO A 87 -13.66 12.51 -12.64
C PRO A 87 -12.35 13.28 -12.85
N GLY A 88 -11.53 12.76 -13.76
CA GLY A 88 -10.21 13.30 -14.06
C GLY A 88 -9.09 12.79 -13.15
N ASP A 89 -9.35 11.85 -12.24
CA ASP A 89 -8.29 11.14 -11.50
C ASP A 89 -7.42 10.29 -12.45
N ILE A 90 -6.16 10.14 -12.08
CA ILE A 90 -5.20 9.27 -12.76
C ILE A 90 -4.81 8.17 -11.79
N VAL A 91 -5.32 6.96 -12.02
CA VAL A 91 -5.01 5.78 -11.22
C VAL A 91 -3.71 5.17 -11.74
N ILE A 92 -2.70 5.17 -10.90
CA ILE A 92 -1.35 4.70 -11.21
C ILE A 92 -1.11 3.40 -10.45
N MET A 93 -0.65 2.37 -11.16
CA MET A 93 -0.36 1.07 -10.60
C MET A 93 0.89 0.47 -11.26
N ASP A 94 1.46 -0.52 -10.64
CA ASP A 94 2.58 -1.24 -11.20
C ASP A 94 2.19 -2.06 -12.47
N ASN A 95 3.16 -2.62 -13.12
CA ASN A 95 3.00 -3.31 -14.41
C ASN A 95 2.77 -4.83 -14.23
N LEU A 96 2.12 -5.28 -13.14
CA LEU A 96 1.77 -6.69 -12.95
C LEU A 96 0.68 -7.17 -13.92
N SER A 97 0.68 -8.46 -14.22
CA SER A 97 -0.31 -9.05 -15.13
C SER A 97 -1.74 -8.94 -14.61
N SER A 98 -1.94 -9.04 -13.29
CA SER A 98 -3.25 -8.85 -12.62
C SER A 98 -3.83 -7.45 -12.82
N HIS A 99 -2.98 -6.44 -13.01
CA HIS A 99 -3.37 -5.03 -13.16
C HIS A 99 -3.72 -4.66 -14.62
N LYS A 100 -3.35 -5.49 -15.58
CA LYS A 100 -3.52 -5.22 -17.02
C LYS A 100 -4.88 -5.60 -17.58
N GLY A 101 -5.74 -6.26 -16.81
CA GLY A 101 -7.03 -6.73 -17.27
C GLY A 101 -7.87 -5.62 -17.93
N ALA A 102 -8.57 -5.96 -19.03
CA ALA A 102 -9.46 -5.03 -19.72
C ALA A 102 -10.57 -4.54 -18.78
N ALA A 103 -11.16 -5.44 -18.00
CA ALA A 103 -12.21 -5.10 -17.04
C ALA A 103 -11.74 -4.09 -15.96
N VAL A 104 -10.50 -4.20 -15.50
CA VAL A 104 -9.90 -3.22 -14.56
C VAL A 104 -9.83 -1.83 -15.18
N ARG A 105 -9.37 -1.75 -16.44
CA ARG A 105 -9.32 -0.49 -17.18
C ARG A 105 -10.71 0.10 -17.39
N GLU A 106 -11.63 -0.70 -17.88
CA GLU A 106 -13.00 -0.28 -18.17
C GLU A 106 -13.72 0.24 -16.92
N ALA A 107 -13.55 -0.42 -15.77
CA ALA A 107 -14.13 0.03 -14.50
C ALA A 107 -13.59 1.41 -14.07
N ILE A 108 -12.28 1.65 -14.21
CA ILE A 108 -11.65 2.93 -13.88
C ILE A 108 -12.10 4.02 -14.86
N GLU A 109 -12.13 3.72 -16.16
CA GLU A 109 -12.57 4.66 -17.21
C GLU A 109 -14.05 5.02 -17.08
N ALA A 110 -14.91 4.07 -16.72
CA ALA A 110 -16.33 4.30 -16.45
C ALA A 110 -16.57 5.26 -15.27
N ALA A 111 -15.65 5.33 -14.31
CA ALA A 111 -15.66 6.31 -13.21
C ALA A 111 -15.15 7.71 -13.63
N GLY A 112 -14.80 7.91 -14.90
CA GLY A 112 -14.25 9.16 -15.42
C GLY A 112 -12.76 9.38 -15.06
N ALA A 113 -12.06 8.32 -14.65
CA ALA A 113 -10.64 8.32 -14.35
C ALA A 113 -9.82 7.67 -15.47
N THR A 114 -8.52 7.80 -15.43
CA THR A 114 -7.60 7.20 -16.42
C THR A 114 -6.64 6.25 -15.72
N ARG A 115 -6.40 5.08 -16.29
CA ARG A 115 -5.41 4.13 -15.78
C ARG A 115 -4.04 4.35 -16.42
N TRP A 116 -3.00 4.51 -15.59
CA TRP A 116 -1.61 4.51 -16.01
C TRP A 116 -0.85 3.36 -15.37
N LEU A 117 0.10 2.77 -16.12
CA LEU A 117 0.99 1.74 -15.61
C LEU A 117 2.39 2.32 -15.45
N LEU A 118 3.01 2.06 -14.30
CA LEU A 118 4.41 2.42 -14.06
C LEU A 118 5.33 1.58 -14.97
N PRO A 119 6.49 2.12 -15.34
CA PRO A 119 7.53 1.31 -15.97
C PRO A 119 7.89 0.13 -15.08
N SER A 120 8.26 -0.99 -15.69
CA SER A 120 8.70 -2.16 -14.94
C SER A 120 9.92 -1.82 -14.08
N TYR A 121 9.97 -2.36 -12.86
CA TYR A 121 11.07 -2.17 -11.90
C TYR A 121 11.35 -0.71 -11.52
N SER A 122 10.33 0.11 -11.33
CA SER A 122 10.46 1.53 -10.98
C SER A 122 9.82 1.87 -9.62
N PRO A 123 10.25 1.25 -8.51
CA PRO A 123 9.67 1.51 -7.19
C PRO A 123 9.89 2.96 -6.71
N ASP A 124 10.92 3.63 -7.23
CA ASP A 124 11.19 5.04 -6.90
C ASP A 124 10.09 6.00 -7.40
N LEU A 125 9.33 5.57 -8.41
CA LEU A 125 8.19 6.30 -8.96
C LEU A 125 6.88 5.96 -8.25
N ASP A 126 6.89 5.05 -7.28
CA ASP A 126 5.71 4.62 -6.56
C ASP A 126 5.75 5.08 -5.09
N PRO A 127 5.08 6.20 -4.76
CA PRO A 127 5.09 6.74 -3.41
C PRO A 127 4.40 5.85 -2.37
N ILE A 128 3.50 4.94 -2.77
CA ILE A 128 2.79 4.05 -1.84
C ILE A 128 3.72 2.99 -1.22
N GLU A 129 4.83 2.68 -1.86
CA GLU A 129 5.85 1.77 -1.29
C GLU A 129 6.42 2.29 0.04
N ARG A 130 6.50 3.62 0.23
CA ARG A 130 6.91 4.23 1.49
C ARG A 130 5.85 4.08 2.58
N VAL A 131 4.58 4.13 2.21
CA VAL A 131 3.45 3.79 3.10
C VAL A 131 3.61 2.35 3.60
N PHE A 132 3.84 1.42 2.68
CA PHE A 132 4.01 0.01 3.02
C PHE A 132 5.26 -0.26 3.86
N ALA A 133 6.34 0.45 3.63
CA ALA A 133 7.54 0.35 4.46
C ALA A 133 7.26 0.78 5.92
N LYS A 134 6.57 1.90 6.12
CA LYS A 134 6.15 2.37 7.46
C LYS A 134 5.16 1.39 8.08
N LEU A 135 4.13 0.98 7.35
CA LEU A 135 3.12 0.01 7.81
C LEU A 135 3.80 -1.27 8.31
N LYS A 136 4.63 -1.90 7.48
CA LYS A 136 5.36 -3.13 7.85
C LYS A 136 6.25 -2.95 9.08
N ASN A 137 6.90 -1.79 9.21
CA ASN A 137 7.73 -1.51 10.39
C ASN A 137 6.88 -1.42 11.67
N ARG A 138 5.72 -0.76 11.62
CA ARG A 138 4.78 -0.67 12.74
C ARG A 138 4.22 -2.05 13.10
N LEU A 139 3.75 -2.81 12.12
CA LEU A 139 3.20 -4.16 12.33
C LEU A 139 4.23 -5.11 12.97
N ARG A 140 5.51 -5.03 12.56
CA ARG A 140 6.58 -5.81 13.21
C ARG A 140 6.75 -5.47 14.68
N LYS A 141 6.62 -4.20 15.05
CA LYS A 141 6.70 -3.76 16.45
C LYS A 141 5.48 -4.23 17.26
N MET A 142 4.30 -4.22 16.66
CA MET A 142 3.06 -4.67 17.31
C MET A 142 3.00 -6.20 17.47
N ALA A 143 3.72 -6.95 16.65
CA ALA A 143 3.96 -8.38 16.76
C ALA A 143 2.66 -9.21 16.92
N LYS A 144 1.61 -8.90 16.17
CA LYS A 144 0.31 -9.60 16.23
C LYS A 144 0.41 -11.03 15.69
N ARG A 145 -0.29 -11.98 16.33
CA ARG A 145 -0.13 -13.42 16.11
C ARG A 145 -1.38 -14.11 15.53
N THR A 146 -2.48 -13.39 15.39
CA THR A 146 -3.72 -13.88 14.73
C THR A 146 -4.06 -12.98 13.55
N VAL A 147 -4.85 -13.49 12.61
CA VAL A 147 -5.28 -12.73 11.43
C VAL A 147 -6.11 -11.53 11.86
N ASP A 148 -7.10 -11.72 12.73
CA ASP A 148 -7.98 -10.66 13.21
C ASP A 148 -7.18 -9.54 13.89
N ALA A 149 -6.28 -9.91 14.82
CA ALA A 149 -5.42 -8.92 15.48
C ALA A 149 -4.45 -8.21 14.52
N LEU A 150 -4.05 -8.86 13.43
CA LEU A 150 -3.24 -8.26 12.38
C LEU A 150 -4.07 -7.24 11.57
N TRP A 151 -5.31 -7.56 11.25
CA TRP A 151 -6.22 -6.65 10.55
C TRP A 151 -6.56 -5.42 11.39
N ASP A 152 -6.87 -5.60 12.68
CA ASP A 152 -7.06 -4.49 13.63
C ASP A 152 -5.80 -3.61 13.72
N ALA A 153 -4.63 -4.24 13.74
CA ALA A 153 -3.37 -3.50 13.76
C ALA A 153 -3.13 -2.70 12.46
N ILE A 154 -3.51 -3.23 11.30
CA ILE A 154 -3.45 -2.48 10.04
C ILE A 154 -4.36 -1.25 10.14
N ALA A 155 -5.61 -1.39 10.59
CA ALA A 155 -6.53 -0.28 10.74
C ALA A 155 -5.97 0.82 11.67
N ILE A 156 -5.44 0.44 12.84
CA ILE A 156 -4.82 1.38 13.78
C ILE A 156 -3.62 2.11 13.14
N VAL A 157 -2.76 1.40 12.41
CA VAL A 157 -1.59 2.02 11.78
C VAL A 157 -1.97 2.98 10.65
N LEU A 158 -3.09 2.76 9.97
CA LEU A 158 -3.56 3.68 8.93
C LEU A 158 -3.90 5.07 9.47
N GLU A 159 -4.31 5.18 10.74
CA GLU A 159 -4.56 6.46 11.42
C GLU A 159 -3.28 7.28 11.66
N ASP A 160 -2.11 6.64 11.63
CA ASP A 160 -0.80 7.30 11.82
C ASP A 160 -0.32 8.10 10.57
N PHE A 161 -1.05 8.05 9.45
CA PHE A 161 -0.66 8.72 8.20
C PHE A 161 -1.38 10.07 8.05
N SER A 162 -0.65 11.16 8.33
CA SER A 162 -1.18 12.51 8.15
C SER A 162 -1.18 12.95 6.68
N PRO A 163 -2.05 13.90 6.28
CA PRO A 163 -2.02 14.50 4.94
C PRO A 163 -0.64 15.09 4.58
N ALA A 164 0.03 15.75 5.51
CA ALA A 164 1.36 16.30 5.30
C ALA A 164 2.40 15.21 4.99
N GLU A 165 2.31 14.06 5.65
CA GLU A 165 3.18 12.92 5.39
C GLU A 165 2.90 12.31 4.02
N CYS A 166 1.64 12.12 3.65
CA CYS A 166 1.26 11.62 2.34
C CYS A 166 1.77 12.54 1.22
N LEU A 167 1.62 13.85 1.37
CA LEU A 167 2.18 14.81 0.43
C LEU A 167 3.70 14.73 0.32
N ASN A 168 4.41 14.48 1.43
CA ASN A 168 5.86 14.29 1.41
C ASN A 168 6.28 13.02 0.65
N TYR A 169 5.48 11.97 0.64
CA TYR A 169 5.74 10.79 -0.21
C TYR A 169 5.67 11.15 -1.70
N PHE A 170 4.68 11.98 -2.10
CA PHE A 170 4.57 12.50 -3.47
C PHE A 170 5.76 13.37 -3.86
N ARG A 171 6.21 14.26 -2.95
CA ARG A 171 7.40 15.09 -3.17
C ARG A 171 8.66 14.24 -3.38
N ASN A 172 8.85 13.25 -2.54
CA ASN A 172 10.01 12.35 -2.63
C ASN A 172 10.04 11.52 -3.91
N ALA A 173 8.88 11.23 -4.50
CA ALA A 173 8.75 10.53 -5.77
C ALA A 173 8.69 11.49 -7.00
N GLY A 174 8.81 12.82 -6.77
CA GLY A 174 8.87 13.83 -7.84
C GLY A 174 7.52 14.26 -8.41
N TYR A 175 6.40 13.98 -7.74
CA TYR A 175 5.04 14.34 -8.18
C TYR A 175 4.50 15.64 -7.58
N ALA A 176 5.19 16.23 -6.63
CA ALA A 176 4.83 17.51 -6.04
C ALA A 176 6.09 18.37 -5.82
N SER A 177 5.90 19.71 -5.87
CA SER A 177 6.98 20.65 -5.56
C SER A 177 7.38 20.57 -4.08
N ALA A 178 8.63 20.91 -3.79
CA ALA A 178 9.17 20.94 -2.43
C ALA A 178 8.47 22.01 -1.59
#